data_09ee839d69bf42137cdf554defd64a73
#
_entry.id   09ee839d69bf42137cdf554defd64a73
#
_cell.length_a   1.000
_cell.length_b   1.000
_cell.length_c   1.000
_cell.angle_alpha   90.00
_cell.angle_beta   90.00
_cell.angle_gamma   90.00
#
_symmetry.space_group_name_H-M   'P 1'
#
loop_
_entity.id
_entity.type
_entity.pdbx_description
1 polymer ?
#
loop_
_entity_poly.entity_id
_entity_poly.type
_entity_poly.pdbx_seq_one_letter_code
_entity_poly.pdbx_strand_id
1 'polypeptide(L)'
;GKGLRTAKDTKRGQKMDGITIRTAVPADLDAVVQVEAACFPAAEAADRKSLKERLDVFPQSFLVAEDGNRIIGFINGAVTNERTIGDEMFEDTSLHEPQGAYQSIFGLDVIEEYRHRGVASRLMKAMIERARSQGRRGLILTCKDRLIGYYETFGYVNMGISKSVHGGAVWYDMILEF
;
A
#
# COMPACT_ATOMS: atom_id res chain seq x y z
N GLY A 1 5.74 31.75 -13.36
CA GLY A 1 5.81 31.60 -12.81
C GLY A 1 6.07 31.80 -12.51
N LYS A 2 6.09 32.17 -12.50
CA LYS A 2 6.16 32.13 -11.92
C LYS A 2 5.96 31.86 -11.26
N GLY A 3 5.93 31.90 -11.07
CA GLY A 3 5.58 31.48 -10.29
C GLY A 3 4.63 31.29 -10.42
N LEU A 4 4.03 31.29 -11.05
CA LEU A 4 3.21 30.90 -11.12
C LEU A 4 3.14 29.99 -11.09
N ARG A 5 3.10 29.76 -10.71
CA ARG A 5 2.97 28.77 -10.59
C ARG A 5 2.57 28.53 -9.47
N THR A 6 1.61 28.55 -9.11
CA THR A 6 1.15 28.40 -8.02
C THR A 6 -0.03 27.63 -7.87
N ALA A 7 -1.34 27.99 -7.90
CA ALA A 7 -2.36 27.11 -7.55
C ALA A 7 -2.47 26.04 -8.48
N LYS A 8 -2.50 26.37 -9.62
CA LYS A 8 -2.44 25.42 -10.51
C LYS A 8 -1.23 24.77 -10.32
N ASP A 9 -0.31 25.37 -9.67
CA ASP A 9 0.91 24.76 -9.48
C ASP A 9 0.78 23.66 -8.52
N THR A 10 -0.16 23.68 -7.63
CA THR A 10 -0.34 22.64 -6.72
C THR A 10 -0.74 21.41 -7.43
N LYS A 11 -1.70 21.52 -8.30
CA LYS A 11 -2.06 20.48 -9.07
C LYS A 11 -1.03 20.19 -10.02
N ARG A 12 -0.44 21.18 -10.49
CA ARG A 12 0.55 21.02 -11.42
C ARG A 12 1.75 20.42 -10.82
N GLY A 13 1.98 20.62 -9.54
CA GLY A 13 3.07 20.01 -8.86
C GLY A 13 3.06 18.53 -9.09
N GLN A 14 1.93 17.92 -9.09
CA GLN A 14 1.83 16.52 -9.35
C GLN A 14 2.15 16.18 -10.78
N LYS A 15 1.76 17.03 -11.71
CA LYS A 15 2.07 16.78 -13.08
C LYS A 15 3.52 16.97 -13.34
N MET A 16 4.15 17.94 -12.68
CA MET A 16 5.55 18.22 -12.89
C MET A 16 6.46 17.12 -12.40
N ASP A 17 6.05 16.33 -11.40
CA ASP A 17 6.87 15.24 -10.94
C ASP A 17 6.70 14.00 -11.82
N GLY A 18 5.72 14.02 -12.72
CA GLY A 18 5.50 12.93 -13.67
C GLY A 18 4.99 11.64 -13.07
N ILE A 19 4.66 11.63 -11.79
CA ILE A 19 4.24 10.41 -11.10
C ILE A 19 2.71 10.33 -11.05
N THR A 20 2.16 9.21 -11.49
CA THR A 20 0.72 8.95 -11.43
C THR A 20 0.45 7.69 -10.64
N ILE A 21 -0.69 7.65 -9.96
CA ILE A 21 -1.15 6.47 -9.23
C ILE A 21 -2.30 5.87 -10.03
N ARG A 22 -2.24 4.57 -10.26
CA ARG A 22 -3.30 3.87 -10.99
C ARG A 22 -3.47 2.45 -10.50
N THR A 23 -4.57 1.83 -10.86
CA THR A 23 -4.81 0.41 -10.57
C THR A 23 -3.82 -0.44 -11.37
N ALA A 24 -3.27 -1.45 -10.73
CA ALA A 24 -2.34 -2.37 -11.39
C ALA A 24 -3.06 -3.24 -12.41
N VAL A 25 -2.34 -3.65 -13.44
CA VAL A 25 -2.83 -4.58 -14.46
C VAL A 25 -1.87 -5.76 -14.53
N PRO A 26 -2.26 -6.90 -15.12
CA PRO A 26 -1.39 -8.09 -15.14
C PRO A 26 -0.01 -7.84 -15.74
N ALA A 27 0.10 -6.95 -16.70
CA ALA A 27 1.39 -6.63 -17.33
C ALA A 27 2.38 -5.96 -16.37
N ASP A 28 1.93 -5.49 -15.22
CA ASP A 28 2.80 -4.82 -14.24
C ASP A 28 3.56 -5.83 -13.37
N LEU A 29 3.29 -7.11 -13.48
CA LEU A 29 3.82 -8.11 -12.55
C LEU A 29 5.35 -8.08 -12.44
N ASP A 30 6.06 -8.06 -13.58
CA ASP A 30 7.51 -8.07 -13.55
C ASP A 30 8.08 -6.86 -12.81
N ALA A 31 7.51 -5.69 -13.06
CA ALA A 31 7.95 -4.46 -12.43
C ALA A 31 7.66 -4.47 -10.91
N VAL A 32 6.48 -4.98 -10.54
CA VAL A 32 6.09 -5.08 -9.13
C VAL A 32 7.03 -6.03 -8.38
N VAL A 33 7.38 -7.17 -8.99
CA VAL A 33 8.31 -8.12 -8.40
C VAL A 33 9.66 -7.45 -8.14
N GLN A 34 10.14 -6.66 -9.10
CA GLN A 34 11.42 -5.96 -8.96
C GLN A 34 11.38 -4.91 -7.85
N VAL A 35 10.29 -4.16 -7.75
CA VAL A 35 10.13 -3.15 -6.69
C VAL A 35 10.13 -3.83 -5.32
N GLU A 36 9.39 -4.91 -5.17
CA GLU A 36 9.32 -5.63 -3.90
C GLU A 36 10.71 -6.13 -3.49
N ALA A 37 11.44 -6.73 -4.44
CA ALA A 37 12.78 -7.24 -4.16
C ALA A 37 13.77 -6.13 -3.82
N ALA A 38 13.58 -4.94 -4.38
CA ALA A 38 14.44 -3.80 -4.07
C ALA A 38 14.13 -3.19 -2.70
N CYS A 39 12.90 -3.34 -2.22
CA CYS A 39 12.47 -2.71 -0.98
C CYS A 39 12.67 -3.57 0.26
N PHE A 40 12.72 -4.90 0.11
CA PHE A 40 12.76 -5.81 1.27
C PHE A 40 13.81 -6.90 1.10
N PRO A 41 14.38 -7.36 2.22
CA PRO A 41 15.28 -8.52 2.18
C PRO A 41 14.54 -9.75 1.68
N ALA A 42 15.25 -10.70 1.10
CA ALA A 42 14.64 -11.91 0.54
C ALA A 42 13.76 -12.65 1.55
N ALA A 43 14.12 -12.62 2.83
CA ALA A 43 13.35 -13.32 3.86
C ALA A 43 11.98 -12.67 4.12
N GLU A 44 11.81 -11.41 3.74
CA GLU A 44 10.56 -10.67 3.99
C GLU A 44 9.78 -10.38 2.72
N ALA A 45 10.45 -10.34 1.57
CA ALA A 45 9.81 -9.97 0.31
C ALA A 45 8.81 -11.03 -0.13
N ALA A 46 7.66 -10.60 -0.63
CA ALA A 46 6.72 -11.48 -1.29
C ALA A 46 7.36 -11.93 -2.61
N ASP A 47 7.18 -13.19 -2.97
CA ASP A 47 7.74 -13.71 -4.20
C ASP A 47 6.79 -13.48 -5.39
N ARG A 48 7.28 -13.85 -6.58
CA ARG A 48 6.52 -13.64 -7.81
C ARG A 48 5.16 -14.35 -7.78
N LYS A 49 5.13 -15.57 -7.25
CA LYS A 49 3.91 -16.35 -7.19
C LYS A 49 2.87 -15.64 -6.33
N SER A 50 3.27 -15.15 -5.17
CA SER A 50 2.38 -14.43 -4.27
C SER A 50 1.87 -13.15 -4.90
N LEU A 51 2.75 -12.37 -5.52
CA LEU A 51 2.35 -11.11 -6.14
C LEU A 51 1.42 -11.35 -7.33
N LYS A 52 1.66 -12.41 -8.11
CA LYS A 52 0.79 -12.75 -9.21
C LYS A 52 -0.61 -13.12 -8.71
N GLU A 53 -0.68 -13.92 -7.64
CA GLU A 53 -1.96 -14.30 -7.07
C GLU A 53 -2.75 -13.09 -6.59
N ARG A 54 -2.06 -12.13 -5.97
CA ARG A 54 -2.71 -10.90 -5.51
C ARG A 54 -3.24 -10.06 -6.66
N LEU A 55 -2.47 -9.95 -7.75
CA LEU A 55 -2.93 -9.24 -8.94
C LEU A 55 -4.14 -9.92 -9.57
N ASP A 56 -4.18 -11.24 -9.54
CA ASP A 56 -5.28 -12.00 -10.12
C ASP A 56 -6.54 -11.93 -9.24
N VAL A 57 -6.39 -11.99 -7.93
CA VAL A 57 -7.53 -12.10 -7.00
C VAL A 57 -8.11 -10.74 -6.61
N PHE A 58 -7.26 -9.77 -6.31
CA PHE A 58 -7.78 -8.46 -5.88
C PHE A 58 -7.11 -7.28 -6.58
N PRO A 59 -7.20 -7.21 -7.91
CA PRO A 59 -6.57 -6.10 -8.65
C PRO A 59 -7.11 -4.73 -8.23
N GLN A 60 -8.34 -4.64 -7.75
CA GLN A 60 -8.92 -3.37 -7.30
C GLN A 60 -8.28 -2.86 -6.00
N SER A 61 -7.57 -3.72 -5.28
CA SER A 61 -6.86 -3.38 -4.07
C SER A 61 -5.35 -3.40 -4.30
N PHE A 62 -4.93 -3.09 -5.51
CA PHE A 62 -3.52 -3.11 -5.91
C PHE A 62 -3.26 -1.88 -6.78
N LEU A 63 -2.57 -0.88 -6.20
CA LEU A 63 -2.30 0.38 -6.90
C LEU A 63 -0.81 0.53 -7.11
N VAL A 64 -0.42 1.05 -8.28
CA VAL A 64 0.99 1.30 -8.60
C VAL A 64 1.24 2.79 -8.79
N ALA A 65 2.45 3.22 -8.48
CA ALA A 65 2.94 4.56 -8.76
C ALA A 65 3.86 4.45 -9.96
N GLU A 66 3.59 5.22 -10.98
CA GLU A 66 4.30 5.15 -12.25
C GLU A 66 4.88 6.50 -12.63
N ASP A 67 6.16 6.51 -13.00
CA ASP A 67 6.84 7.70 -13.52
C ASP A 67 7.16 7.41 -14.98
N GLY A 68 6.41 8.04 -15.88
CA GLY A 68 6.50 7.71 -17.30
C GLY A 68 6.05 6.26 -17.50
N ASN A 69 6.97 5.42 -17.97
CA ASN A 69 6.69 4.01 -18.19
C ASN A 69 7.29 3.12 -17.09
N ARG A 70 7.81 3.74 -16.02
CA ARG A 70 8.50 2.99 -14.98
C ARG A 70 7.66 2.94 -13.72
N ILE A 71 7.40 1.74 -13.20
CA ILE A 71 6.74 1.58 -11.92
C ILE A 71 7.79 1.73 -10.83
N ILE A 72 7.55 2.66 -9.90
CA ILE A 72 8.51 3.02 -8.86
C ILE A 72 7.99 2.75 -7.45
N GLY A 73 6.76 2.28 -7.33
CA GLY A 73 6.20 1.92 -6.03
C GLY A 73 4.83 1.30 -6.19
N PHE A 74 4.32 0.71 -5.12
CA PHE A 74 2.96 0.16 -5.14
C PHE A 74 2.44 -0.04 -3.73
N ILE A 75 1.13 -0.23 -3.62
CA ILE A 75 0.45 -0.57 -2.38
C ILE A 75 -0.57 -1.66 -2.68
N ASN A 76 -0.68 -2.64 -1.81
CA ASN A 76 -1.67 -3.71 -2.01
C ASN A 76 -2.10 -4.35 -0.71
N GLY A 77 -3.24 -5.02 -0.74
CA GLY A 77 -3.70 -5.83 0.36
C GLY A 77 -5.08 -6.40 0.07
N ALA A 78 -5.41 -7.51 0.71
CA ALA A 78 -6.72 -8.13 0.58
C ALA A 78 -7.77 -7.35 1.38
N VAL A 79 -9.02 -7.59 1.08
CA VAL A 79 -10.14 -7.05 1.87
C VAL A 79 -10.60 -8.14 2.83
N THR A 80 -11.02 -7.77 4.02
CA THR A 80 -11.37 -8.71 5.08
C THR A 80 -12.48 -8.13 5.95
N ASN A 81 -13.15 -9.01 6.72
CA ASN A 81 -14.08 -8.57 7.74
C ASN A 81 -13.41 -8.45 9.11
N GLU A 82 -12.14 -8.86 9.20
CA GLU A 82 -11.41 -8.79 10.46
C GLU A 82 -10.87 -7.39 10.71
N ARG A 83 -10.68 -7.05 11.99
CA ARG A 83 -10.12 -5.75 12.36
C ARG A 83 -8.60 -5.78 12.49
N THR A 84 -8.00 -6.97 12.40
CA THR A 84 -6.55 -7.13 12.43
C THR A 84 -6.13 -8.13 11.36
N ILE A 85 -4.85 -8.08 10.97
CA ILE A 85 -4.32 -8.96 9.93
C ILE A 85 -3.64 -10.15 10.59
N GLY A 86 -4.06 -11.37 10.23
CA GLY A 86 -3.34 -12.58 10.62
C GLY A 86 -2.27 -12.90 9.57
N ASP A 87 -1.21 -13.60 9.99
CA ASP A 87 -0.12 -13.95 9.08
C ASP A 87 -0.57 -14.76 7.86
N GLU A 88 -1.59 -15.59 8.03
CA GLU A 88 -2.09 -16.41 6.93
C GLU A 88 -2.68 -15.59 5.79
N MET A 89 -3.13 -14.38 6.06
CA MET A 89 -3.70 -13.54 5.01
C MET A 89 -2.67 -13.14 3.97
N PHE A 90 -1.41 -13.02 4.35
CA PHE A 90 -0.35 -12.65 3.42
C PHE A 90 -0.07 -13.76 2.41
N GLU A 91 -0.34 -15.00 2.77
CA GLU A 91 0.03 -16.15 1.96
C GLU A 91 -1.15 -16.81 1.23
N ASP A 92 -2.37 -16.53 1.67
CA ASP A 92 -3.55 -17.22 1.15
C ASP A 92 -4.57 -16.23 0.60
N THR A 93 -4.54 -16.02 -0.71
CA THR A 93 -5.44 -15.07 -1.35
C THR A 93 -6.90 -15.53 -1.33
N SER A 94 -7.16 -16.79 -0.99
CA SER A 94 -8.54 -17.26 -0.86
C SER A 94 -9.24 -16.65 0.35
N LEU A 95 -8.47 -16.03 1.26
CA LEU A 95 -9.03 -15.35 2.42
C LEU A 95 -9.54 -13.94 2.07
N HIS A 96 -9.31 -13.48 0.84
CA HIS A 96 -9.84 -12.19 0.40
C HIS A 96 -11.37 -12.24 0.36
N GLU A 97 -12.00 -11.23 0.99
CA GLU A 97 -13.44 -11.09 1.07
C GLU A 97 -13.87 -9.86 0.27
N PRO A 98 -14.30 -10.02 -0.99
CA PRO A 98 -14.61 -8.86 -1.84
C PRO A 98 -15.63 -7.88 -1.24
N GLN A 99 -16.51 -8.38 -0.37
CA GLN A 99 -17.52 -7.54 0.29
C GLN A 99 -17.13 -7.21 1.73
N GLY A 100 -15.86 -7.39 2.08
CA GLY A 100 -15.41 -7.21 3.46
C GLY A 100 -15.41 -5.76 3.91
N ALA A 101 -15.37 -5.59 5.22
CA ALA A 101 -15.47 -4.28 5.85
C ALA A 101 -14.17 -3.48 5.83
N TYR A 102 -13.02 -4.13 5.78
CA TYR A 102 -11.73 -3.46 5.92
C TYR A 102 -10.78 -3.78 4.79
N GLN A 103 -10.12 -2.75 4.27
CA GLN A 103 -9.01 -2.90 3.33
C GLN A 103 -7.74 -3.11 4.12
N SER A 104 -7.09 -4.26 3.97
CA SER A 104 -5.79 -4.45 4.62
C SER A 104 -4.68 -3.89 3.74
N ILE A 105 -3.53 -3.62 4.34
CA ILE A 105 -2.33 -3.21 3.63
C ILE A 105 -1.26 -4.26 3.90
N PHE A 106 -0.86 -4.98 2.86
CA PHE A 106 0.20 -5.98 2.96
C PHE A 106 1.56 -5.37 2.69
N GLY A 107 1.61 -4.37 1.83
CA GLY A 107 2.87 -3.73 1.48
C GLY A 107 2.65 -2.34 0.93
N LEU A 108 3.60 -1.46 1.24
CA LEU A 108 3.65 -0.10 0.74
C LEU A 108 5.11 0.13 0.37
N ASP A 109 5.40 0.01 -0.91
CA ASP A 109 6.76 0.00 -1.42
C ASP A 109 7.05 1.21 -2.28
N VAL A 110 8.21 1.84 -2.06
CA VAL A 110 8.72 2.89 -2.95
C VAL A 110 10.22 2.66 -3.07
N ILE A 111 10.74 2.60 -4.29
CA ILE A 111 12.17 2.38 -4.49
C ILE A 111 12.97 3.56 -3.93
N GLU A 112 14.20 3.28 -3.55
CA GLU A 112 15.01 4.23 -2.80
C GLU A 112 15.14 5.60 -3.45
N GLU A 113 15.38 5.65 -4.75
CA GLU A 113 15.59 6.91 -5.44
C GLU A 113 14.33 7.80 -5.51
N TYR A 114 13.18 7.26 -5.19
CA TYR A 114 11.93 8.03 -5.16
C TYR A 114 11.40 8.27 -3.73
N ARG A 115 12.16 7.88 -2.73
CA ARG A 115 11.77 8.12 -1.33
C ARG A 115 11.93 9.60 -1.00
N HIS A 116 11.23 10.04 0.04
CA HIS A 116 11.23 11.43 0.51
C HIS A 116 10.64 12.40 -0.52
N ARG A 117 9.84 11.91 -1.45
CA ARG A 117 9.11 12.73 -2.42
C ARG A 117 7.61 12.64 -2.24
N GLY A 118 7.14 12.02 -1.17
CA GLY A 118 5.72 11.90 -0.90
C GLY A 118 5.00 10.80 -1.67
N VAL A 119 5.71 9.91 -2.36
CA VAL A 119 5.07 8.86 -3.17
C VAL A 119 4.32 7.88 -2.29
N ALA A 120 4.91 7.42 -1.17
CA ALA A 120 4.25 6.49 -0.26
C ALA A 120 2.96 7.12 0.30
N SER A 121 3.01 8.39 0.64
CA SER A 121 1.85 9.11 1.14
C SER A 121 0.74 9.17 0.08
N ARG A 122 1.11 9.42 -1.19
CA ARG A 122 0.14 9.45 -2.27
C ARG A 122 -0.50 8.08 -2.50
N LEU A 123 0.30 7.01 -2.41
CA LEU A 123 -0.21 5.64 -2.55
C LEU A 123 -1.18 5.32 -1.41
N MET A 124 -0.81 5.65 -0.17
CA MET A 124 -1.69 5.40 0.97
C MET A 124 -2.98 6.19 0.85
N LYS A 125 -2.90 7.47 0.51
CA LYS A 125 -4.09 8.31 0.36
C LYS A 125 -5.00 7.80 -0.76
N ALA A 126 -4.41 7.32 -1.85
CA ALA A 126 -5.19 6.75 -2.95
C ALA A 126 -5.91 5.48 -2.51
N MET A 127 -5.26 4.62 -1.70
CA MET A 127 -5.89 3.42 -1.19
C MET A 127 -7.01 3.74 -0.20
N ILE A 128 -6.78 4.73 0.66
CA ILE A 128 -7.82 5.19 1.60
C ILE A 128 -9.04 5.66 0.81
N GLU A 129 -8.81 6.44 -0.24
CA GLU A 129 -9.91 6.96 -1.04
C GLU A 129 -10.63 5.83 -1.79
N ARG A 130 -9.89 4.85 -2.29
CA ARG A 130 -10.49 3.67 -2.94
C ARG A 130 -11.38 2.92 -1.95
N ALA A 131 -10.89 2.68 -0.74
CA ALA A 131 -11.64 1.98 0.29
C ALA A 131 -12.91 2.76 0.65
N ARG A 132 -12.79 4.09 0.77
CA ARG A 132 -13.94 4.92 1.09
C ARG A 132 -14.99 4.86 -0.02
N SER A 133 -14.55 4.94 -1.27
CA SER A 133 -15.46 4.91 -2.41
C SER A 133 -16.15 3.55 -2.56
N GLN A 134 -15.55 2.49 -2.04
CA GLN A 134 -16.13 1.15 -2.07
C GLN A 134 -17.06 0.88 -0.89
N GLY A 135 -17.22 1.85 0.00
CA GLY A 135 -18.11 1.68 1.16
C GLY A 135 -17.51 0.86 2.29
N ARG A 136 -16.18 0.70 2.33
CA ARG A 136 -15.54 -0.03 3.43
C ARG A 136 -15.68 0.76 4.73
N ARG A 137 -15.52 0.09 5.86
CA ARG A 137 -15.55 0.74 7.17
C ARG A 137 -14.22 1.35 7.53
N GLY A 138 -13.15 0.92 6.90
CA GLY A 138 -11.82 1.46 7.16
C GLY A 138 -10.71 0.60 6.57
N LEU A 139 -9.50 0.83 7.09
CA LEU A 139 -8.30 0.11 6.65
C LEU A 139 -7.55 -0.40 7.87
N ILE A 140 -6.81 -1.50 7.67
CA ILE A 140 -6.00 -2.10 8.73
C ILE A 140 -4.62 -2.40 8.20
N LEU A 141 -3.62 -2.36 9.07
CA LEU A 141 -2.26 -2.78 8.73
C LEU A 141 -1.51 -3.19 9.99
N THR A 142 -0.35 -3.81 9.80
CA THR A 142 0.61 -4.01 10.88
C THR A 142 1.89 -3.26 10.53
N CYS A 143 2.58 -2.73 11.53
CA CYS A 143 3.83 -2.03 11.30
C CYS A 143 4.78 -2.21 12.47
N LYS A 144 6.07 -1.94 12.22
CA LYS A 144 7.07 -1.90 13.28
C LYS A 144 6.91 -0.60 14.07
N ASP A 145 7.39 -0.57 15.31
CA ASP A 145 7.13 0.56 16.20
C ASP A 145 7.62 1.90 15.65
N ARG A 146 8.73 1.91 14.91
CA ARG A 146 9.27 3.15 14.36
C ARG A 146 8.35 3.80 13.30
N LEU A 147 7.37 3.05 12.81
CA LEU A 147 6.45 3.55 11.78
C LEU A 147 5.08 3.93 12.33
N ILE A 148 4.84 3.70 13.61
CA ILE A 148 3.54 4.03 14.22
C ILE A 148 3.19 5.50 13.99
N GLY A 149 4.12 6.40 14.30
CA GLY A 149 3.88 7.84 14.13
C GLY A 149 3.56 8.21 12.68
N TYR A 150 4.25 7.58 11.74
CA TYR A 150 4.00 7.83 10.32
C TYR A 150 2.56 7.47 9.95
N TYR A 151 2.09 6.29 10.36
CA TYR A 151 0.74 5.88 10.02
C TYR A 151 -0.32 6.66 10.78
N GLU A 152 0.00 7.13 11.98
CA GLU A 152 -0.90 8.00 12.71
C GLU A 152 -1.19 9.30 11.96
N THR A 153 -0.26 9.76 11.12
CA THR A 153 -0.49 10.98 10.34
C THR A 153 -1.63 10.82 9.32
N PHE A 154 -1.98 9.59 8.96
CA PHE A 154 -3.10 9.33 8.06
C PHE A 154 -4.42 9.14 8.83
N GLY A 155 -4.36 9.05 10.16
CA GLY A 155 -5.54 8.80 10.97
C GLY A 155 -5.63 7.39 11.54
N TYR A 156 -4.61 6.56 11.33
CA TYR A 156 -4.58 5.23 11.95
C TYR A 156 -4.43 5.35 13.46
N VAL A 157 -5.03 4.42 14.18
CA VAL A 157 -4.92 4.33 15.63
C VAL A 157 -4.16 3.05 15.97
N ASN A 158 -3.21 3.16 16.87
CA ASN A 158 -2.42 2.03 17.35
C ASN A 158 -3.26 1.18 18.30
N MET A 159 -3.46 -0.08 17.97
CA MET A 159 -4.26 -1.00 18.79
C MET A 159 -3.40 -1.93 19.64
N GLY A 160 -2.09 -1.73 19.63
CA GLY A 160 -1.19 -2.53 20.45
C GLY A 160 -0.47 -3.62 19.66
N ILE A 161 0.25 -4.45 20.39
CA ILE A 161 1.08 -5.49 19.79
C ILE A 161 0.22 -6.52 19.05
N SER A 162 0.59 -6.78 17.81
CA SER A 162 -0.07 -7.76 16.96
C SER A 162 0.33 -9.17 17.35
N LYS A 163 -0.49 -10.14 17.00
CA LYS A 163 -0.17 -11.55 17.15
C LYS A 163 0.78 -12.01 16.04
N SER A 164 1.04 -11.17 15.03
CA SER A 164 1.94 -11.52 13.95
C SER A 164 3.35 -11.75 14.45
N VAL A 165 4.02 -12.77 13.89
CA VAL A 165 5.40 -13.07 14.21
C VAL A 165 6.26 -13.03 12.93
N HIS A 166 5.76 -12.40 11.89
CA HIS A 166 6.43 -12.34 10.60
C HIS A 166 7.86 -11.82 10.73
N GLY A 167 8.80 -12.57 10.20
CA GLY A 167 10.21 -12.18 10.24
C GLY A 167 10.82 -12.14 11.65
N GLY A 168 10.13 -12.68 12.66
CA GLY A 168 10.61 -12.65 14.03
C GLY A 168 10.57 -11.27 14.68
N ALA A 169 9.93 -10.30 14.05
CA ALA A 169 9.84 -8.93 14.54
C ALA A 169 8.58 -8.71 15.37
N VAL A 170 8.56 -7.61 16.14
CA VAL A 170 7.38 -7.18 16.87
C VAL A 170 6.58 -6.24 15.97
N TRP A 171 5.32 -6.55 15.78
CA TRP A 171 4.42 -5.78 14.92
C TRP A 171 3.30 -5.17 15.76
N TYR A 172 2.78 -4.04 15.30
CA TYR A 172 1.66 -3.35 15.97
C TYR A 172 0.48 -3.28 15.01
N ASP A 173 -0.71 -3.59 15.52
CA ASP A 173 -1.93 -3.49 14.74
C ASP A 173 -2.38 -2.03 14.69
N MET A 174 -2.67 -1.56 13.49
CA MET A 174 -3.14 -0.20 13.27
C MET A 174 -4.46 -0.23 12.51
N ILE A 175 -5.39 0.64 12.87
CA ILE A 175 -6.69 0.72 12.22
C ILE A 175 -7.06 2.17 11.93
N LEU A 176 -7.62 2.41 10.75
CA LEU A 176 -8.20 3.68 10.38
C LEU A 176 -9.67 3.43 10.11
N GLU A 177 -10.56 4.01 10.90
CA GLU A 177 -12.00 3.83 10.71
C GLU A 177 -12.63 5.10 10.19
N PHE A 178 -13.47 4.95 9.19
CA PHE A 178 -14.18 6.08 8.59
C PHE A 178 -15.31 6.57 9.45
#